data_0c5a503f8a274463a6fde2c1e5afd562
#
_entry.id   0c5a503f8a274463a6fde2c1e5afd562
#
_cell.length_a   1.000
_cell.length_b   1.000
_cell.length_c   1.000
_cell.angle_alpha   90.00
_cell.angle_beta   90.00
_cell.angle_gamma   90.00
#
_symmetry.space_group_name_H-M   'P 1'
#
loop_
_entity.id
_entity.type
_entity.pdbx_description
1 polymer ?
#
loop_
_entity_poly.entity_id
_entity_poly.type
_entity_poly.pdbx_seq_one_letter_code
_entity_poly.pdbx_strand_id
1 'polypeptide(L)'
;MRIGLVVEGSYPFVSGGVASWVQMIIQQFKEHEFTIFAIVPQIKTEEEYQYEIPNNVKDIIMIPLQSESDSNHIKTNLTTDEVQTLQKWFTFQANDTEALQILGNKQKLGTLHSFFESREFYEIVKESYLYEESSGSFLNYFWMWRSMFTPIIQILQIDFPELDLIHSVSTAMVGFLELQLVPNLTYHLF
;
A
#
# COMPACT_ATOMS: atom_id res chain seq x y z
N MET A 1 -23.06 8.03 -0.30
CA MET A 1 -21.63 8.25 -0.06
C MET A 1 -20.85 7.19 -0.80
N ARG A 2 -19.65 7.54 -1.28
CA ARG A 2 -18.69 6.61 -1.89
C ARG A 2 -17.69 6.19 -0.80
N ILE A 3 -17.73 4.92 -0.43
CA ILE A 3 -16.99 4.39 0.72
C ILE A 3 -15.95 3.39 0.22
N GLY A 4 -14.68 3.63 0.57
CA GLY A 4 -13.60 2.67 0.39
C GLY A 4 -13.51 1.74 1.60
N LEU A 5 -13.56 0.42 1.37
CA LEU A 5 -13.31 -0.57 2.40
C LEU A 5 -11.96 -1.25 2.16
N VAL A 6 -11.05 -1.15 3.13
CA VAL A 6 -9.75 -1.80 3.05
C VAL A 6 -9.80 -3.12 3.80
N VAL A 7 -9.51 -4.20 3.09
CA VAL A 7 -9.53 -5.57 3.61
C VAL A 7 -8.22 -6.29 3.31
N GLU A 8 -7.70 -7.03 4.27
CA GLU A 8 -6.46 -7.77 4.12
C GLU A 8 -6.73 -9.27 4.19
N GLY A 9 -6.38 -10.00 3.12
CA GLY A 9 -6.44 -11.46 3.04
C GLY A 9 -7.81 -12.10 3.26
N SER A 10 -8.90 -11.32 3.17
CA SER A 10 -10.24 -11.77 3.55
C SER A 10 -11.26 -11.62 2.42
N TYR A 11 -12.09 -10.60 2.46
CA TYR A 11 -13.18 -10.38 1.50
C TYR A 11 -12.64 -9.95 0.12
N PRO A 12 -13.18 -10.45 -0.99
CA PRO A 12 -14.24 -11.47 -1.08
C PRO A 12 -13.72 -12.91 -1.19
N PHE A 13 -12.44 -13.19 -0.97
CA PHE A 13 -11.74 -14.42 -1.35
C PHE A 13 -11.76 -15.52 -0.28
N VAL A 14 -11.97 -15.17 0.98
CA VAL A 14 -11.91 -16.11 2.10
C VAL A 14 -13.16 -15.99 2.95
N SER A 15 -13.82 -17.12 3.20
CA SER A 15 -14.94 -17.19 4.15
C SER A 15 -14.44 -17.08 5.59
N GLY A 16 -15.00 -16.14 6.36
CA GLY A 16 -14.59 -15.92 7.75
C GLY A 16 -15.34 -14.78 8.41
N GLY A 17 -15.09 -14.54 9.68
CA GLY A 17 -15.79 -13.53 10.48
C GLY A 17 -15.67 -12.13 9.89
N VAL A 18 -14.44 -11.70 9.54
CA VAL A 18 -14.17 -10.39 8.94
C VAL A 18 -14.89 -10.25 7.59
N ALA A 19 -14.76 -11.24 6.72
CA ALA A 19 -15.39 -11.20 5.39
C ALA A 19 -16.92 -11.23 5.47
N SER A 20 -17.49 -12.01 6.38
CA SER A 20 -18.94 -12.04 6.63
C SER A 20 -19.44 -10.70 7.17
N TRP A 21 -18.67 -10.04 8.00
CA TRP A 21 -18.98 -8.72 8.54
C TRP A 21 -18.96 -7.65 7.42
N VAL A 22 -17.96 -7.67 6.54
CA VAL A 22 -17.86 -6.80 5.37
C VAL A 22 -19.08 -7.00 4.45
N GLN A 23 -19.41 -8.26 4.13
CA GLN A 23 -20.60 -8.60 3.33
C GLN A 23 -21.88 -8.05 3.96
N MET A 24 -22.03 -8.21 5.28
CA MET A 24 -23.21 -7.70 6.02
C MET A 24 -23.31 -6.17 5.94
N ILE A 25 -22.20 -5.44 6.14
CA ILE A 25 -22.19 -3.98 6.04
C ILE A 25 -22.62 -3.54 4.64
N ILE A 26 -22.02 -4.08 3.59
CA ILE A 26 -22.35 -3.72 2.21
C ILE A 26 -23.85 -3.97 1.93
N GLN A 27 -24.37 -5.09 2.39
CA GLN A 27 -25.78 -5.45 2.20
C GLN A 27 -26.76 -4.59 3.02
N GLN A 28 -26.34 -4.10 4.19
CA GLN A 28 -27.18 -3.24 5.04
C GLN A 28 -27.21 -1.80 4.57
N PHE A 29 -26.11 -1.28 4.05
CA PHE A 29 -25.97 0.11 3.60
C PHE A 29 -26.12 0.24 2.08
N LYS A 30 -27.25 -0.18 1.55
CA LYS A 30 -27.56 -0.23 0.11
C LYS A 30 -27.56 1.13 -0.59
N GLU A 31 -27.77 2.21 0.17
CA GLU A 31 -27.75 3.59 -0.29
C GLU A 31 -26.34 4.16 -0.49
N HIS A 32 -25.30 3.41 -0.10
CA HIS A 32 -23.91 3.78 -0.28
C HIS A 32 -23.25 2.95 -1.38
N GLU A 33 -22.28 3.53 -2.04
CA GLU A 33 -21.44 2.87 -3.04
C GLU A 33 -20.12 2.47 -2.39
N PHE A 34 -19.70 1.23 -2.61
CA PHE A 34 -18.48 0.70 -2.03
C PHE A 34 -17.42 0.41 -3.09
N THR A 35 -16.18 0.77 -2.79
CA THR A 35 -14.98 0.28 -3.48
C THR A 35 -14.16 -0.54 -2.50
N ILE A 36 -13.84 -1.77 -2.86
CA ILE A 36 -13.07 -2.68 -2.00
C ILE A 36 -11.60 -2.61 -2.39
N PHE A 37 -10.74 -2.29 -1.46
CA PHE A 37 -9.28 -2.39 -1.60
C PHE A 37 -8.82 -3.67 -0.93
N ALA A 38 -8.65 -4.72 -1.74
CA ALA A 38 -8.30 -6.03 -1.24
C ALA A 38 -6.79 -6.26 -1.31
N ILE A 39 -6.11 -6.24 -0.16
CA ILE A 39 -4.70 -6.59 -0.06
C ILE A 39 -4.61 -8.12 -0.12
N VAL A 40 -3.94 -8.64 -1.16
CA VAL A 40 -3.87 -10.08 -1.45
C VAL A 40 -2.42 -10.53 -1.67
N PRO A 41 -2.06 -11.78 -1.36
CA PRO A 41 -0.72 -12.27 -1.67
C PRO A 41 -0.39 -12.22 -3.15
N GLN A 42 -1.36 -12.57 -3.99
CA GLN A 42 -1.28 -12.58 -5.47
C GLN A 42 -2.63 -12.12 -6.04
N ILE A 43 -2.61 -11.61 -7.27
CA ILE A 43 -3.84 -11.27 -7.99
C ILE A 43 -4.69 -12.53 -8.16
N LYS A 44 -5.97 -12.38 -7.91
CA LYS A 44 -6.99 -13.44 -7.94
C LYS A 44 -8.03 -13.15 -9.02
N THR A 45 -8.76 -14.17 -9.42
CA THR A 45 -9.86 -14.07 -10.38
C THR A 45 -11.21 -13.99 -9.67
N GLU A 46 -12.23 -13.53 -10.39
CA GLU A 46 -13.60 -13.49 -9.86
C GLU A 46 -14.15 -14.88 -9.51
N GLU A 47 -13.64 -15.93 -10.17
CA GLU A 47 -14.01 -17.33 -9.89
C GLU A 47 -13.60 -17.78 -8.47
N GLU A 48 -12.67 -17.06 -7.83
CA GLU A 48 -12.21 -17.33 -6.47
C GLU A 48 -13.05 -16.62 -5.40
N TYR A 49 -14.07 -15.82 -5.79
CA TYR A 49 -14.94 -15.15 -4.84
C TYR A 49 -15.78 -16.16 -4.03
N GLN A 50 -15.75 -16.00 -2.71
CA GLN A 50 -16.53 -16.82 -1.79
C GLN A 50 -17.90 -16.19 -1.45
N TYR A 51 -18.14 -14.99 -1.94
CA TYR A 51 -19.36 -14.22 -1.71
C TYR A 51 -19.93 -13.71 -3.02
N GLU A 52 -21.25 -13.64 -3.10
CA GLU A 52 -21.93 -12.90 -4.16
C GLU A 52 -21.72 -11.41 -3.94
N ILE A 53 -21.19 -10.72 -4.93
CA ILE A 53 -20.85 -9.28 -4.82
C ILE A 53 -22.13 -8.46 -4.98
N PRO A 54 -22.55 -7.66 -3.96
CA PRO A 54 -23.72 -6.82 -4.05
C PRO A 54 -23.58 -5.72 -5.09
N ASN A 55 -24.70 -5.31 -5.72
CA ASN A 55 -24.74 -4.31 -6.81
C ASN A 55 -24.22 -2.91 -6.41
N ASN A 56 -24.15 -2.61 -5.13
CA ASN A 56 -23.61 -1.36 -4.61
C ASN A 56 -22.07 -1.40 -4.39
N VAL A 57 -21.42 -2.52 -4.66
CA VAL A 57 -19.96 -2.57 -4.85
C VAL A 57 -19.67 -2.14 -6.29
N LYS A 58 -18.91 -1.06 -6.46
CA LYS A 58 -18.56 -0.50 -7.77
C LYS A 58 -17.29 -1.08 -8.34
N ASP A 59 -16.33 -1.37 -7.46
CA ASP A 59 -15.04 -1.90 -7.88
C ASP A 59 -14.39 -2.72 -6.76
N ILE A 60 -13.52 -3.65 -7.16
CA ILE A 60 -12.65 -4.43 -6.26
C ILE A 60 -11.22 -4.27 -6.77
N ILE A 61 -10.48 -3.37 -6.14
CA ILE A 61 -9.10 -3.07 -6.47
C ILE A 61 -8.19 -4.01 -5.66
N MET A 62 -7.52 -4.92 -6.35
CA MET A 62 -6.58 -5.85 -5.71
C MET A 62 -5.21 -5.22 -5.58
N ILE A 63 -4.62 -5.35 -4.39
CA ILE A 63 -3.29 -4.86 -4.05
C ILE A 63 -2.42 -6.09 -3.74
N PRO A 64 -1.64 -6.58 -4.72
CA PRO A 64 -0.82 -7.76 -4.50
C PRO A 64 0.38 -7.43 -3.60
N LEU A 65 0.65 -8.26 -2.60
CA LEU A 65 1.85 -8.15 -1.76
C LEU A 65 3.12 -8.61 -2.49
N GLN A 66 2.97 -9.44 -3.50
CA GLN A 66 4.07 -9.87 -4.36
C GLN A 66 4.04 -9.06 -5.65
N SER A 67 5.15 -8.39 -5.95
CA SER A 67 5.32 -7.67 -7.21
C SER A 67 5.42 -8.68 -8.35
N GLU A 68 4.43 -8.73 -9.24
CA GLU A 68 4.62 -9.31 -10.55
C GLU A 68 5.57 -8.39 -11.35
N SER A 69 6.38 -9.00 -12.22
CA SER A 69 7.31 -8.25 -13.06
C SER A 69 6.54 -7.29 -13.96
N ASP A 70 6.54 -6.01 -13.59
CA ASP A 70 5.99 -4.95 -14.44
C ASP A 70 6.68 -4.98 -15.81
N SER A 71 5.93 -5.20 -16.86
CA SER A 71 6.43 -5.17 -18.25
C SER A 71 6.90 -3.79 -18.69
N ASN A 72 6.52 -2.73 -17.97
CA ASN A 72 6.94 -1.35 -18.21
C ASN A 72 8.05 -0.95 -17.24
N HIS A 73 9.30 -0.99 -17.70
CA HIS A 73 10.45 -0.51 -16.92
C HIS A 73 10.49 1.01 -16.89
N ILE A 74 9.88 1.62 -15.88
CA ILE A 74 10.11 3.04 -15.55
C ILE A 74 11.32 3.07 -14.60
N LYS A 75 12.41 3.73 -15.04
CA LYS A 75 13.62 3.84 -14.23
C LYS A 75 13.42 4.78 -13.06
N THR A 76 14.06 4.48 -11.95
CA THR A 76 14.19 5.38 -10.80
C THR A 76 14.95 6.64 -11.21
N ASN A 77 14.39 7.80 -10.84
CA ASN A 77 14.97 9.12 -11.13
C ASN A 77 14.74 10.04 -9.92
N LEU A 78 15.48 9.76 -8.84
CA LEU A 78 15.44 10.55 -7.62
C LEU A 78 16.59 11.56 -7.62
N THR A 79 16.32 12.78 -7.19
CA THR A 79 17.34 13.78 -6.92
C THR A 79 18.10 13.45 -5.63
N THR A 80 19.28 14.08 -5.46
CA THR A 80 20.07 13.91 -4.24
C THR A 80 19.27 14.30 -2.98
N ASP A 81 18.48 15.37 -3.05
CA ASP A 81 17.67 15.84 -1.92
C ASP A 81 16.56 14.84 -1.57
N GLU A 82 15.91 14.26 -2.60
CA GLU A 82 14.89 13.21 -2.41
C GLU A 82 15.48 11.95 -1.78
N VAL A 83 16.67 11.54 -2.21
CA VAL A 83 17.39 10.43 -1.58
C VAL A 83 17.69 10.72 -0.12
N GLN A 84 18.14 11.94 0.23
CA GLN A 84 18.39 12.33 1.62
C GLN A 84 17.09 12.38 2.44
N THR A 85 15.98 12.85 1.86
CA THR A 85 14.67 12.82 2.52
C THR A 85 14.27 11.38 2.86
N LEU A 86 14.41 10.46 1.91
CA LEU A 86 14.13 9.04 2.14
C LEU A 86 15.09 8.43 3.17
N GLN A 87 16.39 8.74 3.15
CA GLN A 87 17.34 8.26 4.16
C GLN A 87 16.93 8.68 5.57
N LYS A 88 16.57 9.94 5.79
CA LYS A 88 16.09 10.42 7.09
C LYS A 88 14.79 9.73 7.51
N TRP A 89 13.90 9.49 6.57
CA TRP A 89 12.64 8.81 6.85
C TRP A 89 12.86 7.33 7.22
N PHE A 90 13.73 6.64 6.51
CA PHE A 90 14.12 5.25 6.78
C PHE A 90 14.84 5.10 8.14
N THR A 91 15.50 6.14 8.63
CA THR A 91 16.15 6.17 9.94
C THR A 91 15.28 6.78 11.04
N PHE A 92 13.98 7.00 10.78
CA PHE A 92 13.03 7.62 11.71
C PHE A 92 13.46 8.99 12.24
N GLN A 93 14.30 9.71 11.48
CA GLN A 93 14.77 11.05 11.84
C GLN A 93 13.85 12.16 11.34
N ALA A 94 12.95 11.85 10.45
CA ALA A 94 12.01 12.80 9.88
C ALA A 94 10.60 12.18 9.86
N ASN A 95 9.59 13.03 10.07
CA ASN A 95 8.19 12.63 10.05
C ASN A 95 7.60 13.23 8.77
N ASP A 96 7.46 12.42 7.68
CA ASP A 96 7.40 13.10 6.40
C ASP A 96 6.36 12.66 5.40
N THR A 97 5.37 13.51 5.29
CA THR A 97 4.49 13.60 4.12
C THR A 97 5.29 13.66 2.80
N GLU A 98 6.46 14.34 2.78
CA GLU A 98 7.31 14.44 1.59
C GLU A 98 7.89 13.08 1.16
N ALA A 99 8.40 12.28 2.12
CA ALA A 99 8.90 10.93 1.81
C ALA A 99 7.81 10.04 1.21
N LEU A 100 6.60 10.09 1.75
CA LEU A 100 5.45 9.35 1.22
C LEU A 100 5.04 9.83 -0.18
N GLN A 101 5.09 11.14 -0.45
CA GLN A 101 4.85 11.70 -1.77
C GLN A 101 5.91 11.24 -2.79
N ILE A 102 7.17 11.14 -2.39
CA ILE A 102 8.24 10.60 -3.24
C ILE A 102 7.97 9.12 -3.55
N LEU A 103 7.68 8.31 -2.53
CA LEU A 103 7.40 6.87 -2.68
C LEU A 103 6.15 6.59 -3.52
N GLY A 104 5.12 7.44 -3.41
CA GLY A 104 3.88 7.33 -4.19
C GLY A 104 4.02 7.81 -5.65
N ASN A 105 5.07 8.54 -5.99
CA ASN A 105 5.26 9.09 -7.33
C ASN A 105 5.90 8.08 -8.28
N LYS A 106 5.09 7.39 -9.08
CA LYS A 106 5.54 6.39 -10.07
C LYS A 106 6.57 6.92 -11.07
N GLN A 107 6.49 8.20 -11.43
CA GLN A 107 7.42 8.78 -12.42
C GLN A 107 8.81 9.03 -11.83
N LYS A 108 8.89 9.31 -10.54
CA LYS A 108 10.14 9.53 -9.82
C LYS A 108 10.75 8.23 -9.31
N LEU A 109 9.95 7.47 -8.58
CA LEU A 109 10.40 6.20 -8.00
C LEU A 109 10.63 5.12 -9.06
N GLY A 110 9.83 5.16 -10.13
CA GLY A 110 9.82 4.11 -11.15
C GLY A 110 9.01 2.89 -10.72
N THR A 111 9.25 1.76 -11.40
CA THR A 111 8.68 0.48 -10.98
C THR A 111 9.36 -0.01 -9.70
N LEU A 112 8.66 -0.82 -8.91
CA LEU A 112 9.24 -1.45 -7.69
C LEU A 112 10.55 -2.18 -7.99
N HIS A 113 10.59 -2.92 -9.08
CA HIS A 113 11.78 -3.62 -9.52
C HIS A 113 12.93 -2.65 -9.79
N SER A 114 12.69 -1.58 -10.57
CA SER A 114 13.68 -0.56 -10.87
C SER A 114 14.19 0.13 -9.62
N PHE A 115 13.30 0.45 -8.68
CA PHE A 115 13.70 1.10 -7.42
C PHE A 115 14.56 0.19 -6.56
N PHE A 116 14.15 -1.05 -6.34
CA PHE A 116 14.91 -1.98 -5.50
C PHE A 116 16.25 -2.43 -6.08
N GLU A 117 16.43 -2.31 -7.40
CA GLU A 117 17.71 -2.54 -8.08
C GLU A 117 18.52 -1.26 -8.29
N SER A 118 17.97 -0.11 -7.90
CA SER A 118 18.64 1.17 -8.07
C SER A 118 19.80 1.35 -7.08
N ARG A 119 20.74 2.21 -7.49
CA ARG A 119 21.81 2.66 -6.60
C ARG A 119 21.23 3.48 -5.43
N GLU A 120 20.18 4.23 -5.67
CA GLU A 120 19.51 5.08 -4.69
C GLU A 120 18.96 4.24 -3.53
N PHE A 121 18.26 3.15 -3.82
CA PHE A 121 17.76 2.24 -2.77
C PHE A 121 18.91 1.59 -1.99
N TYR A 122 19.96 1.15 -2.69
CA TYR A 122 21.12 0.59 -2.04
C TYR A 122 21.77 1.59 -1.04
N GLU A 123 21.97 2.85 -1.45
CA GLU A 123 22.55 3.87 -0.58
C GLU A 123 21.64 4.21 0.59
N ILE A 124 20.31 4.26 0.38
CA ILE A 124 19.34 4.47 1.46
C ILE A 124 19.45 3.37 2.52
N VAL A 125 19.39 2.11 2.10
CA VAL A 125 19.45 0.97 3.03
C VAL A 125 20.81 0.87 3.70
N LYS A 126 21.91 1.16 2.98
CA LYS A 126 23.27 1.16 3.53
C LYS A 126 23.43 2.22 4.62
N GLU A 127 22.96 3.45 4.39
CA GLU A 127 23.02 4.51 5.39
C GLU A 127 22.19 4.16 6.64
N SER A 128 21.00 3.58 6.45
CA SER A 128 20.18 3.11 7.56
C SER A 128 20.87 2.00 8.36
N TYR A 129 21.50 1.06 7.69
CA TYR A 129 22.27 -0.02 8.34
C TYR A 129 23.43 0.52 9.19
N LEU A 130 24.15 1.51 8.66
CA LEU A 130 25.26 2.14 9.38
C LEU A 130 24.78 3.01 10.55
N TYR A 131 23.67 3.71 10.36
CA TYR A 131 23.08 4.57 11.39
C TYR A 131 22.56 3.78 12.60
N GLU A 132 21.93 2.64 12.34
CA GLU A 132 21.41 1.75 13.40
C GLU A 132 22.50 0.92 14.10
N GLU A 133 23.77 1.03 13.68
CA GLU A 133 24.86 0.20 14.16
C GLU A 133 24.52 -1.31 14.14
N SER A 134 23.79 -1.73 13.12
CA SER A 134 23.25 -3.09 13.03
C SER A 134 24.40 -4.13 13.02
N SER A 135 24.35 -5.07 13.96
CA SER A 135 25.36 -6.14 14.08
C SER A 135 25.08 -7.36 13.20
N GLY A 136 23.96 -7.37 12.48
CA GLY A 136 23.54 -8.46 11.61
C GLY A 136 24.18 -8.44 10.22
N SER A 137 23.85 -9.40 9.39
CA SER A 137 24.25 -9.40 7.98
C SER A 137 23.56 -8.27 7.22
N PHE A 138 24.33 -7.44 6.52
CA PHE A 138 23.79 -6.40 5.63
C PHE A 138 22.84 -6.98 4.59
N LEU A 139 23.13 -8.17 4.07
CA LEU A 139 22.25 -8.82 3.09
C LEU A 139 20.86 -9.14 3.68
N ASN A 140 20.82 -9.64 4.92
CA ASN A 140 19.54 -9.90 5.59
C ASN A 140 18.77 -8.60 5.87
N TYR A 141 19.47 -7.55 6.27
CA TYR A 141 18.92 -6.21 6.50
C TYR A 141 18.33 -5.63 5.20
N PHE A 142 19.06 -5.74 4.10
CA PHE A 142 18.63 -5.30 2.77
C PHE A 142 17.33 -6.01 2.33
N TRP A 143 17.26 -7.34 2.48
CA TRP A 143 16.08 -8.10 2.13
C TRP A 143 14.89 -7.82 3.05
N MET A 144 15.13 -7.58 4.32
CA MET A 144 14.09 -7.16 5.27
C MET A 144 13.46 -5.84 4.82
N TRP A 145 14.26 -4.82 4.51
CA TRP A 145 13.77 -3.54 4.04
C TRP A 145 12.97 -3.67 2.73
N ARG A 146 13.51 -4.40 1.77
CA ARG A 146 12.80 -4.66 0.52
C ARG A 146 11.43 -5.30 0.77
N SER A 147 11.35 -6.32 1.62
CA SER A 147 10.09 -7.00 1.94
C SER A 147 9.09 -6.10 2.66
N MET A 148 9.56 -5.23 3.56
CA MET A 148 8.71 -4.26 4.26
C MET A 148 8.16 -3.19 3.33
N PHE A 149 8.99 -2.66 2.43
CA PHE A 149 8.61 -1.52 1.59
C PHE A 149 7.81 -1.92 0.34
N THR A 150 7.90 -3.16 -0.12
CA THR A 150 7.12 -3.63 -1.26
C THR A 150 5.62 -3.29 -1.12
N PRO A 151 4.91 -3.76 -0.09
CA PRO A 151 3.48 -3.48 0.03
C PRO A 151 3.19 -1.98 0.28
N ILE A 152 4.06 -1.29 1.00
CA ILE A 152 3.89 0.15 1.27
C ILE A 152 3.91 0.95 -0.02
N ILE A 153 4.93 0.74 -0.87
CA ILE A 153 5.06 1.46 -2.13
C ILE A 153 3.91 1.10 -3.08
N GLN A 154 3.50 -0.18 -3.13
CA GLN A 154 2.37 -0.60 -3.94
C GLN A 154 1.09 0.15 -3.54
N ILE A 155 0.81 0.25 -2.25
CA ILE A 155 -0.32 1.01 -1.72
C ILE A 155 -0.21 2.49 -2.10
N LEU A 156 0.96 3.11 -1.88
CA LEU A 156 1.18 4.53 -2.17
C LEU A 156 1.09 4.87 -3.67
N GLN A 157 1.25 3.89 -4.55
CA GLN A 157 1.19 4.07 -6.00
C GLN A 157 -0.17 3.71 -6.62
N ILE A 158 -1.19 3.39 -5.82
CA ILE A 158 -2.54 3.16 -6.33
C ILE A 158 -3.18 4.48 -6.76
N ASP A 159 -3.85 4.44 -7.90
CA ASP A 159 -4.72 5.53 -8.32
C ASP A 159 -6.08 5.35 -7.62
N PHE A 160 -6.32 6.14 -6.58
CA PHE A 160 -7.56 6.07 -5.83
C PHE A 160 -8.70 6.78 -6.55
N PRO A 161 -9.89 6.15 -6.63
CA PRO A 161 -11.10 6.86 -7.06
C PRO A 161 -11.47 7.94 -6.03
N GLU A 162 -12.32 8.88 -6.42
CA GLU A 162 -12.87 9.83 -5.47
C GLU A 162 -13.76 9.12 -4.45
N LEU A 163 -13.40 9.23 -3.17
CA LEU A 163 -14.11 8.64 -2.04
C LEU A 163 -14.52 9.70 -1.04
N ASP A 164 -15.65 9.48 -0.37
CA ASP A 164 -16.15 10.36 0.69
C ASP A 164 -15.68 9.87 2.08
N LEU A 165 -15.40 8.55 2.20
CA LEU A 165 -14.96 7.89 3.43
C LEU A 165 -14.07 6.70 3.09
N ILE A 166 -13.05 6.46 3.90
CA ILE A 166 -12.32 5.19 3.91
C ILE A 166 -12.47 4.55 5.28
N HIS A 167 -12.79 3.27 5.26
CA HIS A 167 -12.90 2.47 6.47
C HIS A 167 -12.02 1.23 6.34
N SER A 168 -11.16 1.05 7.33
CA SER A 168 -10.32 -0.13 7.42
C SER A 168 -10.90 -1.18 8.35
N VAL A 169 -10.90 -2.38 7.86
CA VAL A 169 -11.36 -3.55 8.62
C VAL A 169 -10.18 -4.28 9.28
N SER A 170 -8.95 -4.00 8.87
CA SER A 170 -7.73 -4.57 9.46
C SER A 170 -6.69 -3.49 9.73
N THR A 171 -5.86 -3.68 10.76
CA THR A 171 -5.04 -2.60 11.33
C THR A 171 -3.61 -2.50 10.80
N ALA A 172 -3.09 -3.51 10.10
CA ALA A 172 -1.65 -3.58 9.86
C ALA A 172 -1.13 -2.68 8.72
N MET A 173 -1.83 -2.60 7.58
CA MET A 173 -1.35 -1.87 6.39
C MET A 173 -2.09 -0.56 6.11
N VAL A 174 -3.09 -0.27 6.89
CA VAL A 174 -4.06 0.81 6.65
C VAL A 174 -3.51 2.18 6.96
N GLY A 175 -2.63 2.31 7.96
CA GLY A 175 -2.02 3.59 8.28
C GLY A 175 -1.33 4.26 7.07
N PHE A 176 -0.81 3.47 6.13
CA PHE A 176 -0.21 3.99 4.91
C PHE A 176 -1.23 4.46 3.87
N LEU A 177 -2.39 3.81 3.78
CA LEU A 177 -3.51 4.24 2.93
C LEU A 177 -4.10 5.56 3.42
N GLU A 178 -4.27 5.71 4.72
CA GLU A 178 -4.76 6.93 5.33
C GLU A 178 -3.81 8.10 5.06
N LEU A 179 -2.50 7.90 5.17
CA LEU A 179 -1.49 8.93 4.92
C LEU A 179 -1.49 9.46 3.48
N GLN A 180 -1.83 8.63 2.50
CA GLN A 180 -1.91 9.06 1.09
C GLN A 180 -3.18 9.89 0.82
N LEU A 181 -4.24 9.69 1.58
CA LEU A 181 -5.56 10.27 1.34
C LEU A 181 -5.83 11.52 2.19
N VAL A 182 -4.96 11.81 3.17
CA VAL A 182 -5.05 12.93 4.12
C VAL A 182 -5.30 14.31 3.53
N PRO A 183 -4.83 14.68 2.33
CA PRO A 183 -5.09 16.03 1.84
C PRO A 183 -6.57 16.33 1.57
N ASN A 184 -7.43 15.31 1.42
CA ASN A 184 -8.79 15.49 0.90
C ASN A 184 -9.93 14.83 1.69
N LEU A 185 -9.69 14.17 2.82
CA LEU A 185 -10.71 13.41 3.54
C LEU A 185 -10.93 13.84 4.98
N THR A 186 -12.20 13.94 5.37
CA THR A 186 -12.63 14.14 6.76
C THR A 186 -12.60 12.79 7.49
N TYR A 187 -11.77 12.67 8.54
CA TYR A 187 -11.64 11.43 9.31
C TYR A 187 -12.80 11.19 10.25
N HIS A 188 -13.28 9.96 10.28
CA HIS A 188 -13.97 9.39 11.42
C HIS A 188 -13.32 8.03 11.74
N LEU A 189 -12.42 8.04 12.73
CA LEU A 189 -11.97 6.84 13.42
C LEU A 189 -13.05 6.44 14.44
N PHE A 190 -13.56 5.22 14.30
CA PHE A 190 -14.32 4.55 15.35
C PHE A 190 -13.58 3.30 15.81
#